data_1073fc386337b8b932bdedffc447886f
#
_entry.id   1073fc386337b8b932bdedffc447886f
#
_cell.length_a   1.000
_cell.length_b   1.000
_cell.length_c   1.000
_cell.angle_alpha   90.00
_cell.angle_beta   90.00
_cell.angle_gamma   90.00
#
_symmetry.space_group_name_H-M   'P 1'
#
loop_
_entity.id
_entity.type
_entity.pdbx_description
1 polymer ?
#
loop_
_entity_poly.entity_id
_entity_poly.type
_entity_poly.pdbx_seq_one_letter_code
_entity_poly.pdbx_strand_id
1 'polypeptide(L)'
;MQQPRIFFAVALHEKYALPTDALYTPVQAGAAIHPPLGLMRDDTGENISAKNGSYCELTVLYWMAHNVDADWYGLCHYRRYFSLRRTGCPQKRILTRAQLLPLLDTADIFLPKKRHYWLETNFTQYAHAHHEEDLWKARAALARLHPGQERVFDRVMARRSGHRFNLMLMRRDALQSYASWLFPLLDAAEIDTTGYSARDKRVHGFLAE
;
A
#
# COMPACT_ATOMS: atom_id res chain seq x y z
N MET A 1 17.24 2.28 -26.32
CA MET A 1 16.17 1.57 -25.58
C MET A 1 15.13 2.59 -25.15
N GLN A 2 13.87 2.29 -25.29
CA GLN A 2 12.77 3.19 -24.84
C GLN A 2 12.78 3.22 -23.31
N GLN A 3 12.61 4.41 -22.71
CA GLN A 3 12.52 4.51 -21.25
C GLN A 3 11.26 3.81 -20.74
N PRO A 4 11.32 3.10 -19.59
CA PRO A 4 10.17 2.43 -19.02
C PRO A 4 9.07 3.44 -18.64
N ARG A 5 7.83 3.05 -18.86
CA ARG A 5 6.65 3.79 -18.41
C ARG A 5 6.48 3.53 -16.91
N ILE A 6 6.57 4.57 -16.12
CA ILE A 6 6.47 4.49 -14.67
C ILE A 6 5.23 5.27 -14.25
N PHE A 7 4.31 4.62 -13.56
CA PHE A 7 3.20 5.27 -12.86
C PHE A 7 3.43 5.20 -11.35
N PHE A 8 3.75 6.32 -10.74
CA PHE A 8 4.02 6.39 -9.31
C PHE A 8 2.95 7.22 -8.63
N ALA A 9 1.91 6.56 -8.12
CA ALA A 9 0.79 7.19 -7.45
C ALA A 9 1.18 7.76 -6.09
N VAL A 10 0.75 8.99 -5.83
CA VAL A 10 0.70 9.57 -4.49
C VAL A 10 -0.76 9.56 -4.05
N ALA A 11 -1.12 8.63 -3.17
CA ALA A 11 -2.47 8.54 -2.64
C ALA A 11 -2.74 9.67 -1.63
N LEU A 12 -3.81 10.44 -1.85
CA LEU A 12 -4.21 11.53 -0.95
C LEU A 12 -5.74 11.69 -0.94
N HIS A 13 -6.28 12.12 0.18
CA HIS A 13 -7.73 12.40 0.37
C HIS A 13 -7.98 13.87 0.77
N GLU A 14 -6.93 14.67 0.88
CA GLU A 14 -6.97 16.11 1.17
C GLU A 14 -5.89 16.85 0.40
N LYS A 15 -6.00 18.17 0.25
CA LYS A 15 -4.99 18.99 -0.40
C LYS A 15 -3.70 19.01 0.41
N TYR A 16 -2.57 18.73 -0.24
CA TYR A 16 -1.26 18.68 0.38
C TYR A 16 -0.17 19.15 -0.57
N ALA A 17 0.95 19.66 -0.01
CA ALA A 17 2.12 20.00 -0.80
C ALA A 17 2.77 18.74 -1.36
N LEU A 18 2.87 18.65 -2.67
CA LEU A 18 3.37 17.48 -3.39
C LEU A 18 4.79 17.71 -3.92
N PRO A 19 5.56 16.63 -4.13
CA PRO A 19 6.83 16.73 -4.85
C PRO A 19 6.62 17.29 -6.26
N THR A 20 7.57 18.08 -6.71
CA THR A 20 7.55 18.68 -8.07
C THR A 20 8.16 17.78 -9.14
N ASP A 21 8.82 16.68 -8.74
CA ASP A 21 9.43 15.74 -9.69
C ASP A 21 8.35 15.01 -10.49
N ALA A 22 8.55 14.93 -11.81
CA ALA A 22 7.62 14.30 -12.75
C ALA A 22 7.43 12.77 -12.52
N LEU A 23 8.15 12.18 -11.58
CA LEU A 23 7.95 10.80 -11.15
C LEU A 23 6.54 10.61 -10.55
N TYR A 24 6.05 11.59 -9.80
CA TYR A 24 4.88 11.45 -8.93
C TYR A 24 3.60 11.92 -9.59
N THR A 25 2.60 11.05 -9.58
CA THR A 25 1.23 11.33 -10.04
C THR A 25 0.29 11.38 -8.84
N PRO A 26 -0.24 12.54 -8.46
CA PRO A 26 -1.22 12.65 -7.38
C PRO A 26 -2.55 12.01 -7.80
N VAL A 27 -3.06 11.10 -6.95
CA VAL A 27 -4.34 10.39 -7.17
C VAL A 27 -5.21 10.56 -5.93
N GLN A 28 -6.41 11.10 -6.10
CA GLN A 28 -7.39 11.22 -5.04
C GLN A 28 -7.89 9.82 -4.67
N ALA A 29 -7.58 9.37 -3.45
CA ALA A 29 -8.08 8.14 -2.86
C ALA A 29 -9.49 8.34 -2.30
N GLY A 30 -10.39 7.38 -2.52
CA GLY A 30 -11.77 7.46 -2.07
C GLY A 30 -12.56 8.58 -2.76
N ALA A 31 -12.27 8.85 -4.02
CA ALA A 31 -12.92 9.91 -4.78
C ALA A 31 -14.45 9.73 -4.90
N ALA A 32 -14.96 8.50 -4.74
CA ALA A 32 -16.39 8.21 -4.70
C ALA A 32 -17.10 8.73 -3.44
N ILE A 33 -16.36 8.95 -2.34
CA ILE A 33 -16.93 9.30 -1.02
C ILE A 33 -16.38 10.61 -0.44
N HIS A 34 -15.43 11.24 -1.13
CA HIS A 34 -14.83 12.51 -0.70
C HIS A 34 -15.06 13.64 -1.71
N PRO A 35 -15.11 14.90 -1.28
CA PRO A 35 -15.20 16.04 -2.18
C PRO A 35 -14.05 16.07 -3.19
N PRO A 36 -14.30 16.51 -4.44
CA PRO A 36 -13.29 16.49 -5.50
C PRO A 36 -12.13 17.45 -5.19
N LEU A 37 -10.90 16.96 -5.41
CA LEU A 37 -9.67 17.74 -5.22
C LEU A 37 -9.14 18.36 -6.52
N GLY A 38 -9.74 18.06 -7.68
CA GLY A 38 -9.24 18.48 -9.00
C GLY A 38 -8.04 17.68 -9.47
N LEU A 39 -7.87 16.46 -8.97
CA LEU A 39 -6.78 15.54 -9.28
C LEU A 39 -7.29 14.32 -10.07
N MET A 40 -6.37 13.46 -10.52
CA MET A 40 -6.72 12.13 -10.98
C MET A 40 -7.48 11.38 -9.88
N ARG A 41 -8.50 10.59 -10.25
CA ARG A 41 -9.45 10.00 -9.30
C ARG A 41 -9.39 8.48 -9.39
N ASP A 42 -9.52 7.82 -8.24
CA ASP A 42 -9.54 6.36 -8.12
C ASP A 42 -10.93 5.73 -8.29
N ASP A 43 -11.95 6.52 -8.69
CA ASP A 43 -13.34 6.07 -8.90
C ASP A 43 -13.73 5.92 -10.36
N THR A 44 -12.75 5.91 -11.27
CA THR A 44 -12.95 5.69 -12.70
C THR A 44 -12.69 4.23 -13.08
N GLY A 45 -13.35 3.72 -14.13
CA GLY A 45 -13.17 2.35 -14.58
C GLY A 45 -13.44 1.32 -13.46
N GLU A 46 -12.69 0.22 -13.48
CA GLU A 46 -12.78 -0.79 -12.42
C GLU A 46 -12.15 -0.31 -11.11
N ASN A 47 -12.95 -0.21 -10.05
CA ASN A 47 -12.51 0.43 -8.80
C ASN A 47 -13.24 -0.06 -7.56
N ILE A 48 -12.64 0.20 -6.40
CA ILE A 48 -13.21 0.01 -5.07
C ILE A 48 -13.18 1.31 -4.25
N SER A 49 -13.24 2.47 -4.92
CA SER A 49 -13.10 3.80 -4.31
C SER A 49 -14.06 4.03 -3.14
N ALA A 50 -15.29 3.52 -3.22
CA ALA A 50 -16.28 3.60 -2.13
C ALA A 50 -15.85 2.85 -0.85
N LYS A 51 -14.94 1.89 -0.93
CA LYS A 51 -14.38 1.16 0.23
C LYS A 51 -13.23 1.91 0.93
N ASN A 52 -12.89 3.13 0.52
CA ASN A 52 -11.71 3.87 1.01
C ASN A 52 -11.69 4.02 2.54
N GLY A 53 -12.83 4.16 3.20
CA GLY A 53 -12.91 4.25 4.66
C GLY A 53 -12.22 3.09 5.39
N SER A 54 -12.14 1.91 4.76
CA SER A 54 -11.49 0.73 5.33
C SER A 54 -10.20 0.34 4.59
N TYR A 55 -10.15 0.50 3.27
CA TYR A 55 -9.03 0.11 2.41
C TYR A 55 -7.94 1.20 2.30
N CYS A 56 -8.23 2.45 2.66
CA CYS A 56 -7.29 3.56 2.62
C CYS A 56 -6.63 3.72 1.24
N GLU A 57 -5.31 3.85 1.18
CA GLU A 57 -4.52 3.94 -0.05
C GLU A 57 -4.61 2.72 -0.97
N LEU A 58 -5.10 1.60 -0.46
CA LEU A 58 -5.29 0.39 -1.29
C LEU A 58 -6.36 0.59 -2.37
N THR A 59 -7.29 1.55 -2.23
CA THR A 59 -8.23 1.87 -3.31
C THR A 59 -7.51 2.40 -4.55
N VAL A 60 -6.44 3.18 -4.36
CA VAL A 60 -5.56 3.63 -5.45
C VAL A 60 -4.74 2.46 -6.01
N LEU A 61 -4.26 1.54 -5.15
CA LEU A 61 -3.55 0.33 -5.59
C LEU A 61 -4.43 -0.52 -6.50
N TYR A 62 -5.67 -0.78 -6.07
CA TYR A 62 -6.65 -1.53 -6.86
C TYR A 62 -6.89 -0.84 -8.20
N TRP A 63 -7.23 0.44 -8.14
CA TRP A 63 -7.54 1.24 -9.33
C TRP A 63 -6.38 1.25 -10.34
N MET A 64 -5.14 1.49 -9.89
CA MET A 64 -4.02 1.53 -10.83
C MET A 64 -3.68 0.16 -11.41
N ALA A 65 -3.90 -0.93 -10.68
CA ALA A 65 -3.70 -2.29 -11.19
C ALA A 65 -4.66 -2.64 -12.33
N HIS A 66 -5.87 -2.07 -12.35
CA HIS A 66 -6.91 -2.39 -13.34
C HIS A 66 -7.01 -1.37 -14.49
N ASN A 67 -6.62 -0.12 -14.26
CA ASN A 67 -6.91 0.97 -15.21
C ASN A 67 -5.66 1.64 -15.79
N VAL A 68 -4.47 1.36 -15.29
CA VAL A 68 -3.23 2.04 -15.73
C VAL A 68 -2.36 1.07 -16.54
N ASP A 69 -1.87 1.52 -17.69
CA ASP A 69 -0.90 0.79 -18.50
C ASP A 69 0.51 1.37 -18.31
N ALA A 70 1.30 0.75 -17.43
CA ALA A 70 2.69 1.11 -17.14
C ALA A 70 3.56 -0.15 -17.04
N ASP A 71 4.88 -0.01 -17.08
CA ASP A 71 5.83 -1.10 -16.90
C ASP A 71 6.20 -1.23 -15.41
N TRP A 72 6.13 -0.10 -14.67
CA TRP A 72 6.40 0.00 -13.25
C TRP A 72 5.30 0.78 -12.53
N TYR A 73 4.90 0.31 -11.37
CA TYR A 73 3.85 0.89 -10.55
C TYR A 73 4.37 1.18 -9.15
N GLY A 74 4.33 2.45 -8.76
CA GLY A 74 4.64 2.89 -7.42
C GLY A 74 3.41 3.36 -6.67
N LEU A 75 3.38 3.11 -5.37
CA LEU A 75 2.41 3.67 -4.44
C LEU A 75 3.14 4.30 -3.28
N CYS A 76 2.80 5.54 -2.98
CA CYS A 76 3.19 6.21 -1.75
C CYS A 76 2.04 7.06 -1.20
N HIS A 77 2.20 7.52 0.03
CA HIS A 77 1.23 8.37 0.70
C HIS A 77 1.72 9.83 0.68
N TYR A 78 0.84 10.81 0.61
CA TYR A 78 1.21 12.25 0.55
C TYR A 78 2.12 12.75 1.69
N ARG A 79 2.30 11.97 2.75
CA ARG A 79 3.23 12.25 3.86
C ARG A 79 4.44 11.32 3.93
N ARG A 80 4.56 10.36 3.03
CA ARG A 80 5.61 9.32 3.06
C ARG A 80 6.08 9.00 1.66
N TYR A 81 7.37 9.18 1.43
CA TYR A 81 8.00 8.98 0.14
C TYR A 81 9.25 8.11 0.28
N PHE A 82 9.64 7.46 -0.81
CA PHE A 82 10.93 6.80 -0.88
C PHE A 82 12.07 7.80 -0.81
N SER A 83 13.20 7.38 -0.24
CA SER A 83 14.40 8.18 -0.14
C SER A 83 15.63 7.27 -0.12
N LEU A 84 16.66 7.65 -0.87
CA LEU A 84 17.98 7.01 -0.83
C LEU A 84 18.87 7.61 0.27
N ARG A 85 18.47 8.71 0.90
CA ARG A 85 19.27 9.44 1.90
C ARG A 85 18.60 9.37 3.27
N ARG A 86 19.42 9.21 4.31
CA ARG A 86 18.95 9.14 5.72
C ARG A 86 18.89 10.52 6.40
N THR A 87 19.69 11.49 5.93
CA THR A 87 19.87 12.82 6.54
C THR A 87 19.61 13.93 5.53
N GLY A 88 19.37 15.15 6.01
CA GLY A 88 19.09 16.33 5.21
C GLY A 88 17.61 16.76 5.23
N CYS A 89 17.29 17.84 4.53
CA CYS A 89 15.94 18.38 4.40
C CYS A 89 14.98 17.32 3.82
N PRO A 90 13.82 17.04 4.47
CA PRO A 90 12.89 16.02 4.02
C PRO A 90 12.48 16.13 2.55
N GLN A 91 12.15 17.34 2.07
CA GLN A 91 11.73 17.58 0.68
C GLN A 91 12.85 17.26 -0.32
N LYS A 92 14.12 17.57 0.03
CA LYS A 92 15.29 17.29 -0.83
C LYS A 92 15.73 15.83 -0.82
N ARG A 93 15.14 15.00 0.03
CA ARG A 93 15.44 13.57 0.12
C ARG A 93 14.47 12.69 -0.65
N ILE A 94 13.33 13.25 -1.08
CA ILE A 94 12.34 12.50 -1.86
C ILE A 94 13.02 11.97 -3.12
N LEU A 95 12.81 10.67 -3.39
CA LEU A 95 13.36 9.98 -4.55
C LEU A 95 12.89 10.67 -5.84
N THR A 96 13.82 10.98 -6.72
CA THR A 96 13.53 11.57 -8.03
C THR A 96 13.52 10.51 -9.13
N ARG A 97 12.90 10.82 -10.29
CA ARG A 97 12.93 9.95 -11.47
C ARG A 97 14.36 9.63 -11.89
N ALA A 98 15.24 10.61 -11.91
CA ALA A 98 16.64 10.41 -12.30
C ALA A 98 17.39 9.44 -11.37
N GLN A 99 17.06 9.45 -10.07
CA GLN A 99 17.64 8.52 -9.10
C GLN A 99 17.01 7.13 -9.18
N LEU A 100 15.77 7.03 -9.60
CA LEU A 100 15.05 5.75 -9.70
C LEU A 100 15.49 4.93 -10.92
N LEU A 101 15.61 5.57 -12.09
CA LEU A 101 15.85 4.87 -13.36
C LEU A 101 16.99 3.83 -13.30
N PRO A 102 18.19 4.15 -12.77
CA PRO A 102 19.28 3.16 -12.71
C PRO A 102 19.04 2.01 -11.71
N LEU A 103 18.04 2.14 -10.83
CA LEU A 103 17.71 1.08 -9.87
C LEU A 103 16.77 0.02 -10.48
N LEU A 104 15.99 0.38 -11.49
CA LEU A 104 14.96 -0.51 -12.05
C LEU A 104 15.50 -1.81 -12.63
N ASP A 105 16.78 -1.84 -13.02
CA ASP A 105 17.45 -3.04 -13.53
C ASP A 105 17.99 -3.94 -12.40
N THR A 106 17.90 -3.51 -11.14
CA THR A 106 18.50 -4.22 -10.00
C THR A 106 17.54 -5.14 -9.26
N ALA A 107 16.23 -4.92 -9.36
CA ALA A 107 15.22 -5.73 -8.70
C ALA A 107 13.84 -5.45 -9.32
N ASP A 108 12.90 -6.39 -9.17
CA ASP A 108 11.52 -6.27 -9.65
C ASP A 108 10.59 -5.62 -8.62
N ILE A 109 10.99 -5.57 -7.35
CA ILE A 109 10.20 -5.05 -6.23
C ILE A 109 11.10 -4.20 -5.33
N PHE A 110 10.66 -2.98 -5.05
CA PHE A 110 11.29 -2.07 -4.09
C PHE A 110 10.30 -1.76 -2.96
N LEU A 111 10.74 -1.99 -1.74
CA LEU A 111 9.98 -1.71 -0.53
C LEU A 111 10.76 -0.75 0.38
N PRO A 112 10.09 0.02 1.24
CA PRO A 112 10.78 0.83 2.23
C PRO A 112 11.57 -0.06 3.18
N LYS A 113 12.58 0.52 3.83
CA LYS A 113 13.36 -0.19 4.84
C LYS A 113 12.44 -0.74 5.92
N LYS A 114 12.67 -2.00 6.35
CA LYS A 114 11.93 -2.60 7.45
C LYS A 114 12.01 -1.75 8.71
N ARG A 115 10.87 -1.57 9.37
CA ARG A 115 10.80 -1.10 10.74
C ARG A 115 11.13 -2.25 11.68
N HIS A 116 11.97 -2.03 12.66
CA HIS A 116 12.34 -3.00 13.68
C HIS A 116 11.68 -2.65 15.00
N TYR A 117 11.12 -3.64 15.66
CA TYR A 117 10.59 -3.55 17.02
C TYR A 117 11.57 -4.19 18.00
N TRP A 118 11.80 -3.56 19.14
CA TRP A 118 12.77 -4.04 20.12
C TRP A 118 12.22 -5.22 20.92
N LEU A 119 10.99 -5.13 21.38
CA LEU A 119 10.33 -6.12 22.25
C LEU A 119 9.17 -6.83 21.56
N GLU A 120 8.43 -6.13 20.71
CA GLU A 120 7.22 -6.63 20.08
C GLU A 120 7.51 -7.44 18.83
N THR A 121 6.68 -8.43 18.57
CA THR A 121 6.54 -9.08 17.27
C THR A 121 5.59 -8.26 16.38
N ASN A 122 5.50 -8.60 15.09
CA ASN A 122 4.48 -8.01 14.22
C ASN A 122 3.07 -8.26 14.77
N PHE A 123 2.83 -9.48 15.31
CA PHE A 123 1.57 -9.85 15.92
C PHE A 123 1.23 -8.98 17.14
N THR A 124 2.11 -8.95 18.14
CA THR A 124 1.84 -8.20 19.37
C THR A 124 1.73 -6.70 19.12
N GLN A 125 2.50 -6.16 18.18
CA GLN A 125 2.40 -4.76 17.79
C GLN A 125 1.06 -4.43 17.15
N TYR A 126 0.52 -5.35 16.32
CA TYR A 126 -0.82 -5.17 15.75
C TYR A 126 -1.90 -5.28 16.84
N ALA A 127 -1.85 -6.31 17.68
CA ALA A 127 -2.82 -6.58 18.74
C ALA A 127 -2.89 -5.43 19.77
N HIS A 128 -1.77 -4.77 20.08
CA HIS A 128 -1.76 -3.60 20.96
C HIS A 128 -2.31 -2.33 20.30
N ALA A 129 -2.26 -2.24 18.98
CA ALA A 129 -2.67 -1.04 18.24
C ALA A 129 -4.07 -1.14 17.64
N HIS A 130 -4.57 -2.35 17.42
CA HIS A 130 -5.78 -2.70 16.70
C HIS A 130 -6.47 -3.92 17.34
N HIS A 131 -7.48 -4.47 16.67
CA HIS A 131 -8.20 -5.67 17.12
C HIS A 131 -7.49 -6.95 16.68
N GLU A 132 -7.08 -7.76 17.63
CA GLU A 132 -6.36 -9.02 17.38
C GLU A 132 -7.17 -9.99 16.52
N GLU A 133 -8.49 -10.00 16.69
CA GLU A 133 -9.43 -10.86 15.95
C GLU A 133 -9.32 -10.67 14.43
N ASP A 134 -8.96 -9.47 13.97
CA ASP A 134 -8.81 -9.19 12.55
C ASP A 134 -7.64 -9.97 11.92
N LEU A 135 -6.55 -10.16 12.69
CA LEU A 135 -5.43 -11.01 12.26
C LEU A 135 -5.86 -12.48 12.15
N TRP A 136 -6.66 -12.97 13.09
CA TRP A 136 -7.13 -14.35 13.05
C TRP A 136 -8.10 -14.60 11.90
N LYS A 137 -8.98 -13.64 11.60
CA LYS A 137 -9.86 -13.68 10.42
C LYS A 137 -9.06 -13.68 9.12
N ALA A 138 -8.07 -12.79 8.99
CA ALA A 138 -7.18 -12.74 7.83
C ALA A 138 -6.40 -14.06 7.67
N ARG A 139 -5.88 -14.62 8.76
CA ARG A 139 -5.20 -15.92 8.76
C ARG A 139 -6.13 -17.07 8.32
N ALA A 140 -7.38 -17.07 8.80
CA ALA A 140 -8.37 -18.09 8.42
C ALA A 140 -8.75 -17.98 6.93
N ALA A 141 -8.92 -16.76 6.42
CA ALA A 141 -9.14 -16.48 5.00
C ALA A 141 -7.96 -16.98 4.15
N LEU A 142 -6.74 -16.70 4.60
CA LEU A 142 -5.51 -17.16 3.94
C LEU A 142 -5.43 -18.70 3.87
N ALA A 143 -5.74 -19.39 4.97
CA ALA A 143 -5.75 -20.86 4.99
C ALA A 143 -6.80 -21.46 4.05
N ARG A 144 -7.95 -20.77 3.88
CA ARG A 144 -9.03 -21.18 2.99
C ARG A 144 -8.69 -20.97 1.52
N LEU A 145 -8.15 -19.78 1.17
CA LEU A 145 -7.87 -19.41 -0.22
C LEU A 145 -6.52 -19.96 -0.73
N HIS A 146 -5.54 -20.07 0.17
CA HIS A 146 -4.17 -20.43 -0.15
C HIS A 146 -3.62 -21.44 0.88
N PRO A 147 -4.09 -22.70 0.89
CA PRO A 147 -3.70 -23.71 1.89
C PRO A 147 -2.18 -23.85 2.00
N GLY A 148 -1.67 -23.80 3.23
CA GLY A 148 -0.23 -23.85 3.53
C GLY A 148 0.43 -22.48 3.71
N GLN A 149 -0.16 -21.39 3.20
CA GLN A 149 0.39 -20.05 3.36
C GLN A 149 0.16 -19.48 4.78
N GLU A 150 -0.80 -20.03 5.54
CA GLU A 150 -1.00 -19.65 6.94
C GLU A 150 0.28 -19.89 7.79
N ARG A 151 1.11 -20.86 7.42
CA ARG A 151 2.41 -21.09 8.07
C ARG A 151 3.41 -19.99 7.76
N VAL A 152 3.31 -19.37 6.57
CA VAL A 152 4.14 -18.21 6.21
C VAL A 152 3.67 -17.00 7.00
N PHE A 153 2.37 -16.79 7.10
CA PHE A 153 1.75 -15.76 7.92
C PHE A 153 2.24 -15.85 9.38
N ASP A 154 2.14 -17.04 10.00
CA ASP A 154 2.57 -17.24 11.39
C ASP A 154 4.06 -16.89 11.57
N ARG A 155 4.93 -17.29 10.63
CA ARG A 155 6.35 -16.93 10.66
C ARG A 155 6.60 -15.43 10.51
N VAL A 156 5.81 -14.74 9.68
CA VAL A 156 5.91 -13.29 9.49
C VAL A 156 5.42 -12.56 10.75
N MET A 157 4.31 -13.01 11.33
CA MET A 157 3.75 -12.44 12.55
C MET A 157 4.68 -12.60 13.76
N ALA A 158 5.44 -13.69 13.83
CA ALA A 158 6.45 -13.89 14.88
C ALA A 158 7.72 -13.02 14.73
N ARG A 159 7.93 -12.37 13.58
CA ARG A 159 9.10 -11.50 13.36
C ARG A 159 8.95 -10.18 14.13
N ARG A 160 10.10 -9.61 14.50
CA ARG A 160 10.20 -8.27 15.13
C ARG A 160 10.49 -7.17 14.10
N SER A 161 10.18 -7.40 12.84
CA SER A 161 10.37 -6.42 11.78
C SER A 161 9.44 -6.66 10.61
N GLY A 162 9.02 -5.58 9.94
CA GLY A 162 8.18 -5.62 8.76
C GLY A 162 8.30 -4.35 7.93
N HIS A 163 7.94 -4.44 6.66
CA HIS A 163 7.69 -3.27 5.84
C HIS A 163 6.34 -2.68 6.26
N ARG A 164 6.20 -1.36 6.17
CA ARG A 164 5.00 -0.65 6.65
C ARG A 164 4.53 0.39 5.65
N PHE A 165 3.28 0.83 5.86
CA PHE A 165 2.65 1.97 5.17
C PHE A 165 2.23 1.71 3.73
N ASN A 166 2.12 0.47 3.29
CA ASN A 166 1.74 0.09 1.92
C ASN A 166 2.55 0.82 0.82
N LEU A 167 3.80 1.23 1.14
CA LEU A 167 4.70 1.84 0.17
C LEU A 167 5.36 0.75 -0.64
N MET A 168 5.26 0.85 -1.96
CA MET A 168 5.87 -0.11 -2.88
C MET A 168 6.20 0.52 -4.23
N LEU A 169 7.14 -0.08 -4.93
CA LEU A 169 7.34 0.08 -6.37
C LEU A 169 7.60 -1.32 -6.94
N MET A 170 6.81 -1.71 -7.91
CA MET A 170 6.82 -3.07 -8.46
C MET A 170 6.74 -3.04 -9.99
N ARG A 171 7.36 -4.03 -10.64
CA ARG A 171 7.08 -4.33 -12.04
C ARG A 171 5.62 -4.73 -12.22
N ARG A 172 5.12 -4.62 -13.45
CA ARG A 172 3.73 -4.95 -13.82
C ARG A 172 3.31 -6.32 -13.30
N ASP A 173 4.05 -7.36 -13.64
CA ASP A 173 3.71 -8.76 -13.30
C ASP A 173 3.68 -8.99 -11.79
N ALA A 174 4.62 -8.39 -11.06
CA ALA A 174 4.65 -8.44 -9.60
C ALA A 174 3.43 -7.72 -8.99
N LEU A 175 3.08 -6.55 -9.50
CA LEU A 175 1.88 -5.83 -9.05
C LEU A 175 0.61 -6.61 -9.34
N GLN A 176 0.45 -7.15 -10.55
CA GLN A 176 -0.74 -7.92 -10.94
C GLN A 176 -0.88 -9.18 -10.07
N SER A 177 0.22 -9.90 -9.85
CA SER A 177 0.23 -11.06 -8.96
C SER A 177 -0.10 -10.69 -7.51
N TYR A 178 0.43 -9.56 -7.03
CA TYR A 178 0.15 -9.07 -5.69
C TYR A 178 -1.30 -8.64 -5.53
N ALA A 179 -1.84 -7.87 -6.46
CA ALA A 179 -3.21 -7.39 -6.40
C ALA A 179 -4.22 -8.54 -6.47
N SER A 180 -4.02 -9.51 -7.39
CA SER A 180 -4.89 -10.69 -7.53
C SER A 180 -4.85 -11.63 -6.31
N TRP A 181 -3.78 -11.59 -5.52
CA TRP A 181 -3.67 -12.32 -4.27
C TRP A 181 -4.27 -11.53 -3.09
N LEU A 182 -3.95 -10.22 -2.99
CA LEU A 182 -4.28 -9.40 -1.82
C LEU A 182 -5.78 -9.13 -1.70
N PHE A 183 -6.42 -8.63 -2.77
CA PHE A 183 -7.80 -8.14 -2.67
C PHE A 183 -8.82 -9.24 -2.38
N PRO A 184 -8.78 -10.42 -3.02
CA PRO A 184 -9.64 -11.53 -2.64
C PRO A 184 -9.42 -11.99 -1.18
N LEU A 185 -8.18 -11.94 -0.69
CA LEU A 185 -7.85 -12.29 0.69
C LEU A 185 -8.49 -11.31 1.69
N LEU A 186 -8.36 -10.01 1.43
CA LEU A 186 -8.94 -8.97 2.28
C LEU A 186 -10.47 -9.05 2.31
N ASP A 187 -11.11 -9.24 1.16
CA ASP A 187 -12.57 -9.41 1.08
C ASP A 187 -13.01 -10.69 1.81
N ALA A 188 -12.27 -11.80 1.67
CA ALA A 188 -12.58 -13.08 2.31
C ALA A 188 -12.35 -13.10 3.84
N ALA A 189 -11.64 -12.11 4.38
CA ALA A 189 -11.46 -11.98 5.84
C ALA A 189 -12.76 -11.59 6.54
N GLU A 190 -13.75 -11.05 5.83
CA GLU A 190 -15.11 -10.72 6.33
C GLU A 190 -15.08 -9.96 7.66
N ILE A 191 -14.28 -8.88 7.70
CA ILE A 191 -14.12 -8.08 8.91
C ILE A 191 -15.38 -7.26 9.18
N ASP A 192 -16.03 -7.53 10.30
CA ASP A 192 -17.12 -6.69 10.80
C ASP A 192 -16.53 -5.50 11.58
N THR A 193 -16.72 -4.30 11.07
CA THR A 193 -16.25 -3.07 11.70
C THR A 193 -17.31 -2.36 12.54
N THR A 194 -18.43 -3.04 12.83
CA THR A 194 -19.47 -2.51 13.71
C THR A 194 -18.88 -2.23 15.09
N GLY A 195 -19.09 -1.02 15.59
CA GLY A 195 -18.51 -0.59 16.88
C GLY A 195 -17.04 -0.16 16.84
N TYR A 196 -16.33 -0.31 15.72
CA TYR A 196 -14.95 0.15 15.62
C TYR A 196 -14.86 1.68 15.64
N SER A 197 -13.77 2.19 16.21
CA SER A 197 -13.44 3.61 16.12
C SER A 197 -13.19 4.02 14.66
N ALA A 198 -13.26 5.31 14.34
CA ALA A 198 -12.94 5.82 13.00
C ALA A 198 -11.53 5.42 12.52
N ARG A 199 -10.57 5.26 13.47
CA ARG A 199 -9.24 4.75 13.18
C ARG A 199 -9.26 3.27 12.83
N ASP A 200 -9.93 2.44 13.64
CA ASP A 200 -9.88 0.99 13.51
C ASP A 200 -10.69 0.49 12.32
N LYS A 201 -11.69 1.27 11.87
CA LYS A 201 -12.40 1.00 10.60
C LYS A 201 -11.47 0.91 9.38
N ARG A 202 -10.24 1.42 9.47
CA ARG A 202 -9.19 1.35 8.43
C ARG A 202 -8.49 -0.02 8.37
N VAL A 203 -9.13 -1.04 8.87
CA VAL A 203 -8.60 -2.37 9.11
C VAL A 203 -7.96 -3.02 7.89
N HIS A 204 -8.58 -2.95 6.70
CA HIS A 204 -8.01 -3.56 5.48
C HIS A 204 -6.69 -2.89 5.07
N GLY A 205 -6.58 -1.57 5.25
CA GLY A 205 -5.32 -0.84 5.06
C GLY A 205 -4.23 -1.33 6.02
N PHE A 206 -4.57 -1.62 7.28
CA PHE A 206 -3.62 -2.11 8.29
C PHE A 206 -3.24 -3.59 8.09
N LEU A 207 -4.20 -4.43 7.68
CA LEU A 207 -3.92 -5.86 7.41
C LEU A 207 -3.00 -6.06 6.20
N ALA A 208 -3.02 -5.14 5.24
CA ALA A 208 -2.16 -5.20 4.06
C ALA A 208 -0.70 -4.75 4.32
N GLU A 209 -0.41 -4.11 5.45
CA GLU A 209 0.94 -3.72 5.87
C GLU A 209 1.76 -4.94 6.35
#